data_4d65b14828a82f242d22db659d7e5cd0
#
_entry.id   4d65b14828a82f242d22db659d7e5cd0
#
_cell.length_a   1.000
_cell.length_b   1.000
_cell.length_c   1.000
_cell.angle_alpha   90.00
_cell.angle_beta   90.00
_cell.angle_gamma   90.00
#
_symmetry.space_group_name_H-M   'P 1'
#
loop_
_entity.id
_entity.type
_entity.pdbx_description
1 polymer ?
#
loop_
_entity_poly.entity_id
_entity_poly.type
_entity_poly.pdbx_seq_one_letter_code
_entity_poly.pdbx_strand_id
1 'polypeptide(L)'
;MLKTTTVGSYPRKDKPKDTLRKPTVSEEEALDMVQWAVEDQCSIGLDYITDGESYRENMYWFYQLRIDGVDSANKKYKQFTVGGSTENVDLTKAHPLVKEKGGFGIECAVVNDEIKNQRWNLASKWKRAQDTAKGKAVVKQTITGPHMLSRFSVNERTDLYKNDTELAYAYGKCIKDEIDQLQQLGCERIQFDEPVLTESPDECTWAADVINDIVDTFPNMYFSLHICGG
;
A
#
# COMPACT_ATOMS: atom_id res chain seq x y z
N MET A 1 -6.50 -8.79 -28.14
CA MET A 1 -5.97 -7.42 -27.97
C MET A 1 -5.35 -7.34 -26.58
N LEU A 2 -4.18 -6.73 -26.44
CA LEU A 2 -3.56 -6.53 -25.13
C LEU A 2 -4.37 -5.50 -24.34
N LYS A 3 -4.51 -5.74 -23.03
CA LYS A 3 -5.18 -4.82 -22.13
C LYS A 3 -4.17 -3.83 -21.53
N THR A 4 -4.59 -2.59 -21.36
CA THR A 4 -3.77 -1.50 -20.86
C THR A 4 -4.18 -1.12 -19.43
N THR A 5 -3.20 -0.76 -18.59
CA THR A 5 -3.45 -0.34 -17.21
C THR A 5 -2.37 0.60 -16.68
N THR A 6 -2.72 1.43 -15.72
CA THR A 6 -1.74 2.08 -14.84
C THR A 6 -1.34 1.14 -13.71
N VAL A 7 -0.17 1.35 -13.10
CA VAL A 7 0.25 0.57 -11.92
C VAL A 7 -0.65 0.89 -10.73
N GLY A 8 -0.70 2.14 -10.31
CA GLY A 8 -1.49 2.58 -9.15
C GLY A 8 -1.55 4.10 -9.08
N SER A 9 -0.53 4.68 -8.50
CA SER A 9 -0.43 6.13 -8.27
C SER A 9 -0.47 6.92 -9.58
N TYR A 10 -1.28 7.99 -9.57
CA TYR A 10 -1.50 8.88 -10.70
C TYR A 10 -1.04 10.32 -10.37
N PRO A 11 -0.58 11.11 -11.34
CA PRO A 11 -0.19 12.49 -11.11
C PRO A 11 -1.31 13.33 -10.49
N ARG A 12 -0.94 14.32 -9.69
CA ARG A 12 -1.89 15.30 -9.14
C ARG A 12 -2.01 16.50 -10.07
N LYS A 13 -3.23 16.95 -10.29
CA LYS A 13 -3.56 18.04 -11.22
C LYS A 13 -2.76 19.33 -10.98
N ASP A 14 -2.55 19.72 -9.72
CA ASP A 14 -2.07 21.06 -9.35
C ASP A 14 -0.95 21.07 -8.30
N LYS A 15 -0.19 19.98 -8.14
CA LYS A 15 0.84 19.95 -7.08
C LYS A 15 2.24 19.67 -7.63
N PRO A 16 3.27 20.40 -7.13
CA PRO A 16 4.65 20.18 -7.53
C PRO A 16 5.11 18.76 -7.23
N LYS A 17 6.01 18.25 -8.07
CA LYS A 17 6.53 16.87 -8.06
C LYS A 17 7.34 16.49 -6.81
N ASP A 18 7.59 17.43 -5.90
CA ASP A 18 8.69 17.36 -4.92
C ASP A 18 8.29 17.00 -3.48
N THR A 19 7.09 16.54 -3.20
CA THR A 19 6.78 16.13 -1.84
C THR A 19 6.69 14.61 -1.74
N LEU A 20 7.76 14.00 -1.22
CA LEU A 20 7.80 12.58 -0.82
C LEU A 20 6.73 12.22 0.23
N ARG A 21 6.26 13.20 0.99
CA ARG A 21 5.15 13.09 1.94
C ARG A 21 4.03 14.03 1.53
N LYS A 22 2.91 13.45 1.21
CA LYS A 22 1.69 14.20 0.93
C LYS A 22 1.00 14.53 2.26
N PRO A 23 0.43 15.73 2.44
CA PRO A 23 -0.37 16.02 3.62
C PRO A 23 -1.63 15.15 3.63
N THR A 24 -2.13 14.85 4.82
CA THR A 24 -3.48 14.28 4.97
C THR A 24 -4.50 15.23 4.40
N VAL A 25 -5.40 14.71 3.57
CA VAL A 25 -6.49 15.46 2.96
C VAL A 25 -7.83 15.07 3.56
N SER A 26 -8.83 15.92 3.45
CA SER A 26 -10.20 15.61 3.83
C SER A 26 -10.79 14.51 2.93
N GLU A 27 -11.86 13.87 3.38
CA GLU A 27 -12.57 12.86 2.56
C GLU A 27 -13.11 13.48 1.26
N GLU A 28 -13.64 14.69 1.31
CA GLU A 28 -14.15 15.41 0.15
C GLU A 28 -13.04 15.68 -0.87
N GLU A 29 -11.90 16.22 -0.42
CA GLU A 29 -10.72 16.42 -1.27
C GLU A 29 -10.22 15.11 -1.87
N ALA A 30 -10.23 14.02 -1.10
CA ALA A 30 -9.84 12.71 -1.59
C ALA A 30 -10.74 12.23 -2.73
N LEU A 31 -12.06 12.39 -2.59
CA LEU A 31 -13.03 12.02 -3.62
C LEU A 31 -12.91 12.87 -4.90
N ASP A 32 -12.59 14.15 -4.77
CA ASP A 32 -12.34 15.03 -5.92
C ASP A 32 -11.05 14.64 -6.66
N MET A 33 -10.00 14.29 -5.91
CA MET A 33 -8.75 13.77 -6.51
C MET A 33 -8.98 12.47 -7.27
N VAL A 34 -9.79 11.56 -6.71
CA VAL A 34 -10.18 10.30 -7.37
C VAL A 34 -10.94 10.60 -8.65
N GLN A 35 -11.93 11.47 -8.60
CA GLN A 35 -12.72 11.83 -9.78
C GLN A 35 -11.84 12.33 -10.91
N TRP A 36 -10.98 13.29 -10.64
CA TRP A 36 -10.07 13.82 -11.65
C TRP A 36 -9.13 12.76 -12.25
N ALA A 37 -8.52 11.93 -11.41
CA ALA A 37 -7.61 10.89 -11.85
C ALA A 37 -8.30 9.86 -12.76
N VAL A 38 -9.55 9.51 -12.44
CA VAL A 38 -10.36 8.57 -13.23
C VAL A 38 -10.79 9.18 -14.57
N GLU A 39 -11.25 10.44 -14.56
CA GLU A 39 -11.65 11.15 -15.79
C GLU A 39 -10.49 11.21 -16.78
N ASP A 40 -9.28 11.53 -16.31
CA ASP A 40 -8.07 11.61 -17.15
C ASP A 40 -7.67 10.22 -17.69
N GLN A 41 -7.60 9.19 -16.83
CA GLN A 41 -7.31 7.81 -17.24
C GLN A 41 -8.35 7.28 -18.27
N CYS A 42 -9.62 7.60 -18.09
CA CYS A 42 -10.67 7.25 -19.05
C CYS A 42 -10.53 7.99 -20.38
N SER A 43 -10.05 9.24 -20.36
CA SER A 43 -9.87 10.06 -21.56
C SER A 43 -8.82 9.52 -22.52
N ILE A 44 -7.78 8.88 -21.98
CA ILE A 44 -6.70 8.25 -22.77
C ILE A 44 -7.00 6.79 -23.15
N GLY A 45 -8.17 6.26 -22.76
CA GLY A 45 -8.67 4.97 -23.23
C GLY A 45 -8.03 3.74 -22.58
N LEU A 46 -7.64 3.80 -21.31
CA LEU A 46 -7.14 2.64 -20.56
C LEU A 46 -8.27 1.63 -20.29
N ASP A 47 -7.96 0.32 -20.38
CA ASP A 47 -8.91 -0.76 -20.07
C ASP A 47 -9.12 -0.92 -18.56
N TYR A 48 -8.03 -0.86 -17.78
CA TYR A 48 -8.03 -0.92 -16.32
C TYR A 48 -7.42 0.36 -15.76
N ILE A 49 -8.09 0.92 -14.79
CA ILE A 49 -7.71 2.17 -14.13
C ILE A 49 -7.68 2.00 -12.62
N THR A 50 -7.13 2.99 -11.92
CA THR A 50 -7.10 3.04 -10.46
C THR A 50 -7.79 4.30 -9.95
N ASP A 51 -8.01 4.39 -8.64
CA ASP A 51 -8.46 5.61 -7.97
C ASP A 51 -7.39 6.73 -7.97
N GLY A 52 -6.20 6.43 -8.48
CA GLY A 52 -5.07 7.34 -8.61
C GLY A 52 -4.24 7.54 -7.34
N GLU A 53 -4.69 7.05 -6.18
CA GLU A 53 -3.95 7.10 -4.89
C GLU A 53 -3.47 8.48 -4.46
N SER A 54 -3.91 9.53 -5.14
CA SER A 54 -3.40 10.90 -4.93
C SER A 54 -3.68 11.44 -3.54
N TYR A 55 -4.67 10.89 -2.85
CA TYR A 55 -5.08 11.24 -1.50
C TYR A 55 -4.22 10.58 -0.42
N ARG A 56 -3.45 9.52 -0.74
CA ARG A 56 -2.62 8.80 0.23
C ARG A 56 -1.36 9.63 0.55
N GLU A 57 -0.97 9.69 1.82
CA GLU A 57 0.26 10.34 2.29
C GLU A 57 1.50 9.69 1.63
N ASN A 58 1.55 8.39 1.71
CA ASN A 58 2.37 7.47 0.92
C ASN A 58 1.77 6.06 1.03
N MET A 59 2.45 5.05 0.48
CA MET A 59 1.90 3.70 0.38
C MET A 59 1.78 2.96 1.72
N TYR A 60 2.50 3.31 2.80
CA TYR A 60 2.37 2.66 4.11
C TYR A 60 1.77 3.58 5.19
N TRP A 61 2.14 4.88 5.22
CA TRP A 61 1.60 5.85 6.18
C TRP A 61 0.07 5.97 6.10
N PHE A 62 -0.48 5.92 4.89
CA PHE A 62 -1.93 5.96 4.71
C PHE A 62 -2.65 4.91 5.56
N TYR A 63 -2.12 3.69 5.58
CA TYR A 63 -2.68 2.56 6.31
C TYR A 63 -2.41 2.68 7.81
N GLN A 64 -1.18 3.02 8.17
CA GLN A 64 -0.74 3.11 9.56
C GLN A 64 -1.39 4.27 10.34
N LEU A 65 -1.74 5.36 9.68
CA LEU A 65 -2.46 6.49 10.29
C LEU A 65 -3.95 6.16 10.58
N ARG A 66 -4.49 5.11 9.99
CA ARG A 66 -5.93 4.81 9.99
C ARG A 66 -6.25 3.40 10.49
N ILE A 67 -5.52 2.94 11.49
CA ILE A 67 -5.71 1.61 12.09
C ILE A 67 -5.41 1.68 13.58
N ASP A 68 -6.17 0.96 14.39
CA ASP A 68 -5.90 0.85 15.82
C ASP A 68 -4.72 -0.09 16.07
N GLY A 69 -4.02 0.12 17.16
CA GLY A 69 -2.84 -0.66 17.55
C GLY A 69 -1.52 -0.13 16.96
N VAL A 70 -1.59 0.91 16.12
CA VAL A 70 -0.41 1.55 15.51
C VAL A 70 -0.30 3.00 15.97
N ASP A 71 0.76 3.31 16.69
CA ASP A 71 1.12 4.67 17.09
C ASP A 71 1.96 5.35 16.02
N SER A 72 1.30 6.16 15.21
CA SER A 72 1.94 6.94 14.14
C SER A 72 2.60 8.23 14.62
N ALA A 73 2.35 8.65 15.86
CA ALA A 73 3.02 9.80 16.48
C ALA A 73 4.40 9.42 17.02
N ASN A 74 4.54 8.19 17.54
CA ASN A 74 5.81 7.63 17.99
C ASN A 74 6.52 6.93 16.85
N LYS A 75 7.38 7.66 16.14
CA LYS A 75 8.09 7.14 14.97
C LYS A 75 9.48 6.66 15.34
N LYS A 76 9.85 5.50 14.81
CA LYS A 76 11.18 4.93 14.96
C LYS A 76 11.82 4.64 13.61
N TYR A 77 13.13 4.73 13.54
CA TYR A 77 13.87 4.33 12.35
C TYR A 77 14.10 2.83 12.37
N LYS A 78 13.66 2.15 11.31
CA LYS A 78 14.00 0.75 11.01
C LYS A 78 15.05 0.74 9.90
N GLN A 79 16.15 0.03 10.12
CA GLN A 79 17.19 -0.13 9.10
C GLN A 79 16.83 -1.32 8.21
N PHE A 80 16.94 -1.11 6.91
CA PHE A 80 16.80 -2.15 5.91
C PHE A 80 18.16 -2.40 5.26
N THR A 81 18.57 -3.66 5.18
CA THR A 81 19.71 -4.09 4.38
C THR A 81 19.19 -4.45 3.00
N VAL A 82 19.56 -3.70 1.99
CA VAL A 82 19.22 -4.01 0.60
C VAL A 82 20.00 -5.26 0.19
N GLY A 83 19.29 -6.31 -0.24
CA GLY A 83 19.90 -7.51 -0.79
C GLY A 83 20.79 -8.35 0.15
N GLY A 84 20.65 -8.18 1.46
CA GLY A 84 21.43 -8.96 2.44
C GLY A 84 22.93 -8.63 2.48
N SER A 85 23.41 -7.68 1.68
CA SER A 85 24.79 -7.20 1.74
C SER A 85 24.84 -5.67 1.69
N THR A 86 25.51 -5.09 2.68
CA THR A 86 25.85 -3.65 2.71
C THR A 86 27.00 -3.30 1.74
N GLU A 87 27.56 -4.25 1.03
CA GLU A 87 28.79 -4.12 0.26
C GLU A 87 28.62 -3.43 -1.11
N ASN A 88 27.40 -3.30 -1.65
CA ASN A 88 27.18 -2.79 -3.00
C ASN A 88 26.27 -1.54 -3.10
N VAL A 89 25.93 -0.91 -2.00
CA VAL A 89 25.18 0.36 -2.04
C VAL A 89 26.15 1.51 -2.23
N ASP A 90 26.06 2.24 -3.33
CA ASP A 90 26.79 3.50 -3.53
C ASP A 90 26.26 4.56 -2.55
N LEU A 91 26.78 4.52 -1.33
CA LEU A 91 26.41 5.43 -0.25
C LEU A 91 26.69 6.91 -0.59
N THR A 92 27.43 7.19 -1.66
CA THR A 92 27.72 8.58 -2.06
C THR A 92 26.48 9.28 -2.62
N LYS A 93 25.53 8.52 -3.16
CA LYS A 93 24.25 9.00 -3.71
C LYS A 93 23.10 8.89 -2.71
N ALA A 94 23.34 8.28 -1.55
CA ALA A 94 22.31 8.06 -0.56
C ALA A 94 22.01 9.34 0.25
N HIS A 95 20.80 9.41 0.79
CA HIS A 95 20.37 10.47 1.70
C HIS A 95 21.37 10.64 2.86
N PRO A 96 21.64 11.85 3.38
CA PRO A 96 22.60 12.08 4.46
C PRO A 96 22.45 11.17 5.69
N LEU A 97 21.22 10.83 6.09
CA LEU A 97 20.92 9.90 7.19
C LEU A 97 21.37 8.46 6.89
N VAL A 98 21.44 8.05 5.63
CA VAL A 98 21.95 6.74 5.20
C VAL A 98 23.47 6.70 5.35
N LYS A 99 24.16 7.82 5.05
CA LYS A 99 25.62 7.94 5.18
C LYS A 99 26.09 7.85 6.63
N GLU A 100 25.30 8.40 7.55
CA GLU A 100 25.66 8.47 8.97
C GLU A 100 25.48 7.14 9.71
N LYS A 101 24.54 6.28 9.26
CA LYS A 101 24.14 5.05 9.96
C LYS A 101 24.44 3.74 9.23
N GLY A 102 25.08 3.80 8.06
CA GLY A 102 25.53 2.59 7.33
C GLY A 102 24.41 1.72 6.77
N GLY A 103 23.21 2.28 6.53
CA GLY A 103 22.06 1.56 5.98
C GLY A 103 20.95 2.49 5.52
N PHE A 104 19.96 1.95 4.81
CA PHE A 104 18.75 2.66 4.41
C PHE A 104 17.77 2.67 5.60
N GLY A 105 17.63 3.82 6.25
CA GLY A 105 16.70 3.98 7.37
C GLY A 105 15.37 4.54 6.91
N ILE A 106 14.28 3.85 7.24
CA ILE A 106 12.91 4.31 7.01
C ILE A 106 12.27 4.63 8.36
N GLU A 107 11.58 5.76 8.41
CA GLU A 107 10.76 6.14 9.54
C GLU A 107 9.48 5.31 9.53
N CYS A 108 9.27 4.50 10.56
CA CYS A 108 8.15 3.58 10.71
C CYS A 108 7.30 3.96 11.92
N ALA A 109 6.00 3.72 11.85
CA ALA A 109 5.11 3.76 13.00
C ALA A 109 5.37 2.58 13.95
N VAL A 110 4.99 2.73 15.21
CA VAL A 110 5.18 1.73 16.24
C VAL A 110 3.88 0.97 16.47
N VAL A 111 3.94 -0.35 16.40
CA VAL A 111 2.84 -1.23 16.83
C VAL A 111 2.95 -1.38 18.34
N ASN A 112 2.04 -0.76 19.07
CA ASN A 112 2.01 -0.71 20.53
C ASN A 112 0.76 -1.36 21.15
N ASP A 113 -0.17 -1.86 20.34
CA ASP A 113 -1.35 -2.61 20.77
C ASP A 113 -1.81 -3.58 19.67
N GLU A 114 -2.92 -4.27 19.88
CA GLU A 114 -3.53 -5.17 18.90
C GLU A 114 -3.98 -4.39 17.65
N ILE A 115 -3.53 -4.85 16.47
CA ILE A 115 -3.94 -4.30 15.18
C ILE A 115 -5.39 -4.72 14.88
N LYS A 116 -6.27 -3.72 14.72
CA LYS A 116 -7.70 -3.91 14.43
C LYS A 116 -8.37 -2.62 13.96
N ASN A 117 -9.67 -2.69 13.65
CA ASN A 117 -10.52 -1.52 13.38
C ASN A 117 -9.91 -0.54 12.39
N GLN A 118 -9.58 -1.02 11.19
CA GLN A 118 -9.09 -0.17 10.12
C GLN A 118 -10.16 0.86 9.68
N ARG A 119 -9.72 2.05 9.28
CA ARG A 119 -10.54 3.17 8.78
C ARG A 119 -9.98 3.69 7.46
N TRP A 120 -9.54 2.79 6.58
CA TRP A 120 -8.92 3.13 5.29
C TRP A 120 -9.94 3.69 4.32
N ASN A 121 -11.18 3.19 4.40
CA ASN A 121 -12.30 3.65 3.59
C ASN A 121 -11.99 3.63 2.07
N LEU A 122 -11.25 2.61 1.62
CA LEU A 122 -10.94 2.41 0.19
C LEU A 122 -12.20 2.11 -0.61
N ALA A 123 -13.17 1.45 0.03
CA ALA A 123 -14.45 1.12 -0.57
C ALA A 123 -15.19 2.37 -1.10
N SER A 124 -15.17 3.50 -0.37
CA SER A 124 -15.78 4.76 -0.83
C SER A 124 -15.02 5.36 -2.01
N LYS A 125 -13.68 5.30 -2.01
CA LYS A 125 -12.83 5.80 -3.10
C LYS A 125 -13.02 4.97 -4.35
N TRP A 126 -13.02 3.65 -4.21
CA TRP A 126 -13.31 2.74 -5.32
C TRP A 126 -14.70 2.99 -5.91
N LYS A 127 -15.72 3.13 -5.07
CA LYS A 127 -17.10 3.43 -5.51
C LYS A 127 -17.15 4.74 -6.30
N ARG A 128 -16.51 5.80 -5.79
CA ARG A 128 -16.38 7.07 -6.51
C ARG A 128 -15.69 6.89 -7.86
N ALA A 129 -14.58 6.13 -7.89
CA ALA A 129 -13.85 5.84 -9.11
C ALA A 129 -14.72 5.07 -10.13
N GLN A 130 -15.42 4.02 -9.69
CA GLN A 130 -16.29 3.20 -10.54
C GLN A 130 -17.46 4.02 -11.10
N ASP A 131 -18.11 4.84 -10.29
CA ASP A 131 -19.19 5.72 -10.73
C ASP A 131 -18.70 6.78 -11.73
N THR A 132 -17.51 7.31 -11.53
CA THR A 132 -16.89 8.29 -12.43
C THR A 132 -16.51 7.66 -13.77
N ALA A 133 -16.02 6.41 -13.76
CA ALA A 133 -15.64 5.70 -14.99
C ALA A 133 -16.82 5.44 -15.94
N LYS A 134 -18.05 5.36 -15.44
CA LYS A 134 -19.29 5.19 -16.22
C LYS A 134 -19.22 4.06 -17.25
N GLY A 135 -18.55 2.96 -16.90
CA GLY A 135 -18.38 1.80 -17.77
C GLY A 135 -17.35 1.95 -18.88
N LYS A 136 -16.60 3.05 -18.95
CA LYS A 136 -15.52 3.26 -19.94
C LYS A 136 -14.29 2.42 -19.65
N ALA A 137 -14.02 2.14 -18.38
CA ALA A 137 -12.91 1.33 -17.90
C ALA A 137 -13.32 0.54 -16.65
N VAL A 138 -12.56 -0.49 -16.32
CA VAL A 138 -12.73 -1.27 -15.09
C VAL A 138 -11.80 -0.72 -14.02
N VAL A 139 -12.32 -0.38 -12.85
CA VAL A 139 -11.52 0.09 -11.73
C VAL A 139 -10.96 -1.10 -10.95
N LYS A 140 -9.64 -1.21 -10.86
CA LYS A 140 -8.94 -2.08 -9.91
C LYS A 140 -8.58 -1.29 -8.65
N GLN A 141 -8.75 -1.89 -7.47
CA GLN A 141 -8.30 -1.28 -6.21
C GLN A 141 -6.89 -1.74 -5.88
N THR A 142 -6.00 -0.80 -5.65
CA THR A 142 -4.64 -1.05 -5.15
C THR A 142 -4.63 -1.01 -3.62
N ILE A 143 -3.95 -1.99 -3.02
CA ILE A 143 -3.78 -2.10 -1.56
C ILE A 143 -2.32 -2.42 -1.29
N THR A 144 -1.69 -1.68 -0.39
CA THR A 144 -0.35 -2.05 0.08
C THR A 144 -0.42 -3.40 0.78
N GLY A 145 0.44 -4.31 0.38
CA GLY A 145 0.37 -5.68 0.85
C GLY A 145 0.81 -5.86 2.31
N PRO A 146 0.43 -6.98 2.93
CA PRO A 146 0.65 -7.22 4.34
C PRO A 146 2.14 -7.37 4.70
N HIS A 147 2.97 -7.87 3.78
CA HIS A 147 4.42 -7.98 3.98
C HIS A 147 5.03 -6.57 4.15
N MET A 148 4.78 -5.65 3.21
CA MET A 148 5.30 -4.29 3.30
C MET A 148 4.80 -3.58 4.56
N LEU A 149 3.53 -3.72 4.92
CA LEU A 149 2.96 -3.08 6.12
C LEU A 149 3.65 -3.58 7.40
N SER A 150 3.92 -4.87 7.52
CA SER A 150 4.64 -5.43 8.66
C SER A 150 6.11 -4.98 8.69
N ARG A 151 6.78 -5.03 7.54
CA ARG A 151 8.19 -4.62 7.42
C ARG A 151 8.40 -3.14 7.76
N PHE A 152 7.45 -2.27 7.41
CA PHE A 152 7.49 -0.82 7.68
C PHE A 152 6.80 -0.43 8.98
N SER A 153 6.68 -1.39 9.91
CA SER A 153 6.25 -1.19 11.29
C SER A 153 7.35 -1.59 12.26
N VAL A 154 7.45 -0.90 13.40
CA VAL A 154 8.29 -1.31 14.52
C VAL A 154 7.38 -2.04 15.52
N ASN A 155 7.56 -3.33 15.66
CA ASN A 155 6.76 -4.15 16.56
C ASN A 155 7.29 -4.04 18.00
N GLU A 156 6.54 -3.40 18.90
CA GLU A 156 6.80 -3.36 20.34
C GLU A 156 5.88 -4.33 21.13
N ARG A 157 5.00 -5.03 20.44
CA ARG A 157 4.09 -6.02 21.04
C ARG A 157 4.52 -7.44 20.65
N THR A 158 5.77 -7.77 21.01
CA THR A 158 6.31 -9.12 20.78
C THR A 158 5.59 -10.21 21.59
N ASP A 159 4.77 -9.83 22.55
CA ASP A 159 3.83 -10.68 23.26
C ASP A 159 2.60 -11.06 22.40
N LEU A 160 2.19 -10.19 21.48
CA LEU A 160 1.09 -10.43 20.53
C LEU A 160 1.58 -10.96 19.19
N TYR A 161 2.69 -10.43 18.70
CA TYR A 161 3.26 -10.75 17.38
C TYR A 161 4.74 -11.08 17.54
N LYS A 162 5.09 -12.35 17.51
CA LYS A 162 6.47 -12.83 17.75
C LYS A 162 7.46 -12.40 16.68
N ASN A 163 6.96 -12.16 15.46
CA ASN A 163 7.79 -11.83 14.29
C ASN A 163 6.98 -11.03 13.25
N ASP A 164 7.64 -10.59 12.18
CA ASP A 164 7.02 -9.84 11.08
C ASP A 164 5.96 -10.67 10.34
N THR A 165 6.04 -12.00 10.33
CA THR A 165 5.02 -12.87 9.72
C THR A 165 3.70 -12.82 10.49
N GLU A 166 3.73 -12.97 11.81
CA GLU A 166 2.51 -12.86 12.65
C GLU A 166 1.90 -11.46 12.56
N LEU A 167 2.74 -10.43 12.48
CA LEU A 167 2.30 -9.06 12.28
C LEU A 167 1.66 -8.86 10.90
N ALA A 168 2.21 -9.49 9.84
CA ALA A 168 1.64 -9.45 8.50
C ALA A 168 0.26 -10.12 8.44
N TYR A 169 0.06 -11.25 9.14
CA TYR A 169 -1.26 -11.87 9.27
C TYR A 169 -2.27 -10.95 9.99
N ALA A 170 -1.83 -10.17 10.98
CA ALA A 170 -2.70 -9.21 11.64
C ALA A 170 -3.14 -8.07 10.69
N TYR A 171 -2.23 -7.53 9.89
CA TYR A 171 -2.58 -6.60 8.80
C TYR A 171 -3.47 -7.28 7.76
N GLY A 172 -3.20 -8.54 7.42
CA GLY A 172 -3.99 -9.35 6.49
C GLY A 172 -5.46 -9.46 6.90
N LYS A 173 -5.77 -9.60 8.20
CA LYS A 173 -7.15 -9.58 8.70
C LYS A 173 -7.85 -8.26 8.38
N CYS A 174 -7.20 -7.12 8.66
CA CYS A 174 -7.76 -5.81 8.36
C CYS A 174 -7.89 -5.57 6.84
N ILE A 175 -6.98 -6.14 6.04
CA ILE A 175 -7.10 -6.12 4.57
C ILE A 175 -8.31 -6.92 4.11
N LYS A 176 -8.57 -8.10 4.69
CA LYS A 176 -9.77 -8.89 4.40
C LYS A 176 -11.05 -8.12 4.69
N ASP A 177 -11.11 -7.42 5.84
CA ASP A 177 -12.27 -6.59 6.20
C ASP A 177 -12.53 -5.46 5.17
N GLU A 178 -11.47 -4.84 4.64
CA GLU A 178 -11.60 -3.83 3.59
C GLU A 178 -11.99 -4.45 2.24
N ILE A 179 -11.45 -5.61 1.88
CA ILE A 179 -11.80 -6.32 0.64
C ILE A 179 -13.26 -6.78 0.68
N ASP A 180 -13.75 -7.22 1.82
CA ASP A 180 -15.18 -7.58 1.98
C ASP A 180 -16.09 -6.38 1.67
N GLN A 181 -15.77 -5.19 2.20
CA GLN A 181 -16.51 -3.96 1.90
C GLN A 181 -16.43 -3.59 0.41
N LEU A 182 -15.26 -3.75 -0.21
CA LEU A 182 -15.07 -3.52 -1.65
C LEU A 182 -15.91 -4.50 -2.48
N GLN A 183 -15.91 -5.79 -2.13
CA GLN A 183 -16.68 -6.83 -2.82
C GLN A 183 -18.18 -6.57 -2.71
N GLN A 184 -18.69 -6.15 -1.55
CA GLN A 184 -20.10 -5.79 -1.34
C GLN A 184 -20.54 -4.63 -2.25
N LEU A 185 -19.62 -3.74 -2.63
CA LEU A 185 -19.89 -2.66 -3.59
C LEU A 185 -19.70 -3.07 -5.05
N GLY A 186 -19.28 -4.32 -5.31
CA GLY A 186 -19.09 -4.88 -6.65
C GLY A 186 -17.67 -4.73 -7.20
N CYS A 187 -16.69 -4.48 -6.36
CA CYS A 187 -15.28 -4.52 -6.76
C CYS A 187 -14.88 -5.97 -7.09
N GLU A 188 -14.31 -6.18 -8.27
CA GLU A 188 -13.91 -7.51 -8.74
C GLU A 188 -12.39 -7.68 -8.81
N ARG A 189 -11.61 -6.58 -8.68
CA ARG A 189 -10.17 -6.60 -8.96
C ARG A 189 -9.37 -5.87 -7.88
N ILE A 190 -8.46 -6.61 -7.26
CA ILE A 190 -7.50 -6.11 -6.28
C ILE A 190 -6.08 -6.24 -6.83
N GLN A 191 -5.24 -5.25 -6.55
CA GLN A 191 -3.81 -5.36 -6.75
C GLN A 191 -3.12 -5.17 -5.40
N PHE A 192 -2.30 -6.14 -5.00
CA PHE A 192 -1.39 -5.95 -3.87
C PHE A 192 -0.08 -5.33 -4.35
N ASP A 193 0.40 -4.31 -3.63
CA ASP A 193 1.69 -3.68 -3.88
C ASP A 193 2.68 -4.10 -2.79
N GLU A 194 3.68 -4.90 -3.21
CA GLU A 194 4.73 -5.48 -2.35
C GLU A 194 6.13 -5.16 -2.87
N PRO A 195 6.51 -3.88 -2.98
CA PRO A 195 7.79 -3.49 -3.56
C PRO A 195 9.00 -3.98 -2.76
N VAL A 196 8.84 -4.28 -1.48
CA VAL A 196 9.94 -4.68 -0.59
C VAL A 196 10.37 -6.14 -0.81
N LEU A 197 9.56 -6.95 -1.49
CA LEU A 197 9.89 -8.36 -1.75
C LEU A 197 11.15 -8.53 -2.60
N THR A 198 11.46 -7.60 -3.50
CA THR A 198 12.70 -7.64 -4.28
C THR A 198 13.95 -7.50 -3.41
N GLU A 199 13.82 -6.83 -2.27
CA GLU A 199 14.92 -6.58 -1.34
C GLU A 199 14.98 -7.64 -0.21
N SER A 200 13.97 -8.51 -0.14
CA SER A 200 13.82 -9.53 0.91
C SER A 200 13.47 -10.90 0.32
N PRO A 201 14.31 -11.49 -0.56
CA PRO A 201 14.01 -12.75 -1.24
C PRO A 201 13.79 -13.91 -0.28
N ASP A 202 14.45 -13.93 0.87
CA ASP A 202 14.31 -14.95 1.90
C ASP A 202 12.93 -14.92 2.59
N GLU A 203 12.19 -13.82 2.43
CA GLU A 203 10.86 -13.64 3.01
C GLU A 203 9.72 -13.98 2.05
N CYS A 204 10.03 -14.22 0.77
CA CYS A 204 9.02 -14.45 -0.26
C CYS A 204 8.06 -15.61 0.06
N THR A 205 8.53 -16.66 0.71
CA THR A 205 7.69 -17.82 1.04
C THR A 205 6.60 -17.45 2.01
N TRP A 206 6.96 -16.90 3.17
CA TRP A 206 5.94 -16.54 4.16
C TRP A 206 5.07 -15.35 3.71
N ALA A 207 5.62 -14.43 2.91
CA ALA A 207 4.85 -13.34 2.34
C ALA A 207 3.77 -13.85 1.37
N ALA A 208 4.13 -14.84 0.54
CA ALA A 208 3.18 -15.51 -0.34
C ALA A 208 2.09 -16.25 0.45
N ASP A 209 2.44 -16.92 1.55
CA ASP A 209 1.46 -17.60 2.40
C ASP A 209 0.43 -16.64 2.98
N VAL A 210 0.86 -15.46 3.46
CA VAL A 210 -0.05 -14.42 3.98
C VAL A 210 -0.95 -13.86 2.87
N ILE A 211 -0.40 -13.63 1.68
CA ILE A 211 -1.19 -13.14 0.53
C ILE A 211 -2.19 -14.20 0.10
N ASN A 212 -1.78 -15.48 0.02
CA ASN A 212 -2.67 -16.57 -0.36
C ASN A 212 -3.81 -16.77 0.66
N ASP A 213 -3.56 -16.61 1.95
CA ASP A 213 -4.59 -16.63 3.00
C ASP A 213 -5.68 -15.56 2.75
N ILE A 214 -5.30 -14.40 2.19
CA ILE A 214 -6.27 -13.39 1.79
C ILE A 214 -7.00 -13.80 0.50
N VAL A 215 -6.25 -14.20 -0.52
CA VAL A 215 -6.80 -14.59 -1.85
C VAL A 215 -7.80 -15.73 -1.72
N ASP A 216 -7.49 -16.75 -0.95
CA ASP A 216 -8.33 -17.93 -0.74
C ASP A 216 -9.66 -17.58 -0.05
N THR A 217 -9.71 -16.47 0.69
CA THR A 217 -10.94 -15.96 1.32
C THR A 217 -11.92 -15.42 0.26
N PHE A 218 -11.44 -14.94 -0.89
CA PHE A 218 -12.26 -14.28 -1.93
C PHE A 218 -12.11 -14.96 -3.30
N PRO A 219 -12.57 -16.20 -3.48
CA PRO A 219 -12.30 -17.01 -4.68
C PRO A 219 -12.94 -16.47 -5.96
N ASN A 220 -13.88 -15.54 -5.86
CA ASN A 220 -14.57 -14.94 -7.01
C ASN A 220 -13.98 -13.59 -7.44
N MET A 221 -12.90 -13.14 -6.81
CA MET A 221 -12.21 -11.91 -7.15
C MET A 221 -10.92 -12.17 -7.95
N TYR A 222 -10.52 -11.19 -8.76
CA TYR A 222 -9.23 -11.20 -9.45
C TYR A 222 -8.18 -10.50 -8.60
N PHE A 223 -7.09 -11.19 -8.33
CA PHE A 223 -5.94 -10.64 -7.64
C PHE A 223 -4.75 -10.51 -8.58
N SER A 224 -4.00 -9.45 -8.40
CA SER A 224 -2.71 -9.22 -9.04
C SER A 224 -1.70 -8.75 -7.99
N LEU A 225 -0.43 -9.08 -8.21
CA LEU A 225 0.67 -8.67 -7.36
C LEU A 225 1.58 -7.74 -8.15
N HIS A 226 1.89 -6.56 -7.61
CA HIS A 226 2.89 -5.65 -8.14
C HIS A 226 4.12 -5.67 -7.24
N ILE A 227 5.26 -6.05 -7.82
CA ILE A 227 6.57 -6.05 -7.18
C ILE A 227 7.44 -5.08 -7.97
N CYS A 228 7.68 -3.89 -7.39
CA CYS A 228 8.40 -2.81 -8.04
C CYS A 228 9.89 -3.19 -8.21
N GLY A 229 10.39 -3.14 -9.45
CA GLY A 229 11.78 -3.51 -9.76
C GLY A 229 12.04 -5.03 -9.80
N GLY A 230 10.99 -5.83 -9.74
CA GLY A 230 11.06 -7.29 -9.89
C GLY A 230 11.11 -7.73 -11.36
#